data_6d01cce3f68574563601629499f525c4
#
_entry.id   6d01cce3f68574563601629499f525c4
#
_cell.length_a   1.000
_cell.length_b   1.000
_cell.length_c   1.000
_cell.angle_alpha   90.00
_cell.angle_beta   90.00
_cell.angle_gamma   90.00
#
_symmetry.space_group_name_H-M   'P 1'
#
loop_
_entity.id
_entity.type
_entity.pdbx_description
1 polymer ?
#
loop_
_entity_poly.entity_id
_entity_poly.type
_entity_poly.pdbx_seq_one_letter_code
_entity_poly.pdbx_strand_id
1 'polypeptide(L)'
;MKTHNFYQKEEKELISINITPLIDIVFLLLVFFMLATSFIQKSTIEVNLSGEKTIEVDNKKNNVVLILNKKGLIYLNNKLINVSNIRNEISNIVKKNPKYSVLIKSHKKIPVQKVIRLIEEVRLAGTDDIKLVNLEK
;
A
#
# COMPACT_ATOMS: atom_id res chain seq x y z
N MET A 1 -3.31 89.86 7.11
CA MET A 1 -3.44 88.78 8.09
C MET A 1 -3.49 87.49 7.29
N LYS A 2 -2.33 86.72 7.20
CA LYS A 2 -2.23 85.54 6.36
C LYS A 2 -2.41 84.36 7.25
N THR A 3 -3.50 83.61 7.13
CA THR A 3 -3.76 82.39 7.77
C THR A 3 -3.09 81.24 7.01
N HIS A 4 -2.02 80.70 7.58
CA HIS A 4 -1.33 79.52 7.05
C HIS A 4 -2.15 78.26 7.46
N ASN A 5 -2.83 77.68 6.47
CA ASN A 5 -3.41 76.37 6.61
C ASN A 5 -2.31 75.30 6.44
N PHE A 6 -1.81 74.76 7.53
CA PHE A 6 -1.00 73.57 7.53
C PHE A 6 -1.92 72.35 7.48
N TYR A 7 -2.28 71.90 6.29
CA TYR A 7 -2.78 70.56 6.11
C TYR A 7 -1.58 69.61 6.17
N GLN A 8 -1.29 69.06 7.33
CA GLN A 8 -0.42 67.93 7.42
C GLN A 8 -1.18 66.72 6.80
N LYS A 9 -0.75 66.38 5.60
CA LYS A 9 -1.14 65.14 4.96
C LYS A 9 -0.43 64.01 5.68
N GLU A 10 -1.14 63.34 6.62
CA GLU A 10 -0.68 62.09 7.17
C GLU A 10 -0.56 61.10 6.03
N GLU A 11 0.65 60.87 5.54
CA GLU A 11 0.96 59.73 4.71
C GLU A 11 0.79 58.48 5.60
N LYS A 12 -0.35 57.81 5.41
CA LYS A 12 -0.54 56.46 5.94
C LYS A 12 0.51 55.58 5.28
N GLU A 13 1.58 55.29 6.00
CA GLU A 13 2.50 54.23 5.63
C GLU A 13 1.68 52.94 5.49
N LEU A 14 1.37 52.57 4.27
CA LEU A 14 0.82 51.26 3.99
C LEU A 14 1.90 50.23 4.35
N ILE A 15 1.74 49.59 5.49
CA ILE A 15 2.60 48.50 5.90
C ILE A 15 2.39 47.39 4.85
N SER A 16 3.29 47.36 3.87
CA SER A 16 3.33 46.28 2.87
C SER A 16 3.86 45.05 3.53
N ILE A 17 2.96 44.16 3.95
CA ILE A 17 3.35 42.85 4.46
C ILE A 17 3.87 42.01 3.29
N ASN A 18 5.16 41.67 3.33
CA ASN A 18 5.75 40.81 2.33
C ASN A 18 5.28 39.38 2.59
N ILE A 19 4.38 38.88 1.76
CA ILE A 19 3.81 37.53 1.87
C ILE A 19 4.66 36.44 1.19
N THR A 20 5.73 36.85 0.50
CA THR A 20 6.60 35.92 -0.24
C THR A 20 7.19 34.81 0.64
N PRO A 21 7.72 35.08 1.85
CA PRO A 21 8.23 34.03 2.72
C PRO A 21 7.14 33.05 3.20
N LEU A 22 5.91 33.55 3.36
CA LEU A 22 4.78 32.72 3.78
C LEU A 22 4.38 31.74 2.68
N ILE A 23 4.35 32.19 1.44
CA ILE A 23 4.05 31.35 0.28
C ILE A 23 5.10 30.26 0.12
N ASP A 24 6.38 30.56 0.33
CA ASP A 24 7.48 29.61 0.21
C ASP A 24 7.35 28.47 1.24
N ILE A 25 7.06 28.81 2.50
CA ILE A 25 6.83 27.81 3.55
C ILE A 25 5.64 26.92 3.22
N VAL A 26 4.52 27.49 2.77
CA VAL A 26 3.32 26.74 2.41
C VAL A 26 3.60 25.81 1.22
N PHE A 27 4.33 26.29 0.23
CA PHE A 27 4.73 25.49 -0.93
C PHE A 27 5.62 24.33 -0.54
N LEU A 28 6.63 24.54 0.32
CA LEU A 28 7.49 23.49 0.83
C LEU A 28 6.69 22.43 1.61
N LEU A 29 5.73 22.84 2.44
CA LEU A 29 4.85 21.92 3.14
C LEU A 29 4.01 21.09 2.17
N LEU A 30 3.44 21.70 1.14
CA LEU A 30 2.66 20.97 0.12
C LEU A 30 3.52 19.95 -0.61
N VAL A 31 4.73 20.30 -1.03
CA VAL A 31 5.68 19.37 -1.69
C VAL A 31 6.06 18.24 -0.73
N PHE A 32 6.32 18.56 0.54
CA PHE A 32 6.62 17.56 1.55
C PHE A 32 5.48 16.56 1.72
N PHE A 33 4.24 17.02 1.87
CA PHE A 33 3.08 16.13 1.98
C PHE A 33 2.86 15.33 0.70
N MET A 34 3.07 15.92 -0.47
CA MET A 34 2.97 15.19 -1.74
C MET A 34 3.99 14.06 -1.81
N LEU A 35 5.23 14.29 -1.42
CA LEU A 35 6.26 13.26 -1.37
C LEU A 35 5.97 12.22 -0.27
N ALA A 36 5.55 12.64 0.91
CA ALA A 36 5.23 11.75 2.02
C ALA A 36 4.08 10.79 1.68
N THR A 37 3.06 11.24 0.94
CA THR A 37 1.97 10.37 0.50
C THR A 37 2.39 9.37 -0.57
N SER A 38 3.44 9.63 -1.32
CA SER A 38 3.97 8.70 -2.34
C SER A 38 4.65 7.47 -1.73
N PHE A 39 5.04 7.53 -0.45
CA PHE A 39 5.63 6.38 0.26
C PHE A 39 4.60 5.42 0.83
N ILE A 40 3.32 5.77 0.83
CA ILE A 40 2.27 4.82 1.17
C ILE A 40 2.04 3.95 -0.06
N GLN A 41 2.88 2.94 -0.24
CA GLN A 41 2.56 1.84 -1.14
C GLN A 41 1.28 1.21 -0.59
N LYS A 42 0.17 1.47 -1.27
CA LYS A 42 -1.08 0.78 -1.02
C LYS A 42 -0.86 -0.69 -1.35
N SER A 43 -0.41 -1.47 -0.37
CA SER A 43 -0.60 -2.90 -0.41
C SER A 43 -2.11 -3.13 -0.34
N THR A 44 -2.75 -3.10 -1.48
CA THR A 44 -4.17 -3.41 -1.57
C THR A 44 -4.29 -4.92 -1.40
N ILE A 45 -4.54 -5.36 -0.17
CA ILE A 45 -5.03 -6.70 0.07
C ILE A 45 -6.49 -6.64 -0.35
N GLU A 46 -6.79 -7.04 -1.59
CA GLU A 46 -8.17 -7.24 -2.01
C GLU A 46 -8.72 -8.46 -1.28
N VAL A 47 -9.38 -8.21 -0.15
CA VAL A 47 -10.18 -9.21 0.54
C VAL A 47 -11.52 -9.23 -0.17
N ASN A 48 -11.70 -10.13 -1.12
CA ASN A 48 -13.00 -10.41 -1.68
C ASN A 48 -13.84 -11.20 -0.65
N LEU A 49 -14.52 -10.46 0.21
CA LEU A 49 -15.60 -10.93 1.06
C LEU A 49 -16.89 -10.84 0.24
N SER A 50 -17.27 -11.90 -0.41
CA SER A 50 -18.68 -12.23 -0.69
C SER A 50 -18.85 -13.08 -1.93
N GLY A 51 -19.46 -14.22 -1.76
CA GLY A 51 -20.46 -14.85 -2.57
C GLY A 51 -20.33 -14.80 -4.10
N GLU A 52 -20.11 -15.98 -4.70
CA GLU A 52 -20.49 -16.29 -6.08
C GLU A 52 -19.98 -15.31 -7.17
N LYS A 53 -18.68 -15.29 -7.35
CA LYS A 53 -18.10 -15.25 -8.70
C LYS A 53 -16.87 -16.12 -8.66
N THR A 54 -16.93 -17.23 -9.33
CA THR A 54 -15.75 -17.93 -9.84
C THR A 54 -14.87 -16.84 -10.44
N ILE A 55 -13.85 -16.40 -9.68
CA ILE A 55 -12.80 -15.61 -10.28
C ILE A 55 -12.19 -16.59 -11.26
N GLU A 56 -12.49 -16.42 -12.52
CA GLU A 56 -11.66 -16.97 -13.58
C GLU A 56 -10.27 -16.46 -13.27
N VAL A 57 -9.50 -17.30 -12.59
CA VAL A 57 -8.08 -17.08 -12.43
C VAL A 57 -7.55 -17.05 -13.84
N ASP A 58 -7.30 -15.84 -14.33
CA ASP A 58 -6.75 -15.63 -15.65
C ASP A 58 -5.44 -16.40 -15.69
N ASN A 59 -5.50 -17.63 -16.20
CA ASN A 59 -4.40 -18.59 -16.27
C ASN A 59 -3.23 -18.08 -17.13
N LYS A 60 -3.35 -16.88 -17.68
CA LYS A 60 -2.33 -16.19 -18.47
C LYS A 60 -1.33 -15.38 -17.63
N LYS A 61 -1.59 -15.14 -16.36
CA LYS A 61 -0.59 -14.52 -15.47
C LYS A 61 0.05 -15.62 -14.63
N ASN A 62 1.35 -15.67 -14.62
CA ASN A 62 2.16 -16.57 -13.82
C ASN A 62 1.82 -16.40 -12.33
N ASN A 63 0.79 -17.07 -11.84
CA ASN A 63 0.33 -16.96 -10.46
C ASN A 63 0.98 -18.06 -9.63
N VAL A 64 1.52 -17.69 -8.48
CA VAL A 64 1.95 -18.62 -7.45
C VAL A 64 0.79 -18.85 -6.51
N VAL A 65 0.33 -20.08 -6.36
CA VAL A 65 -0.82 -20.42 -5.51
C VAL A 65 -0.36 -21.03 -4.21
N LEU A 66 -0.68 -20.36 -3.10
CA LEU A 66 -0.51 -20.86 -1.74
C LEU A 66 -1.86 -21.27 -1.18
N ILE A 67 -1.97 -22.51 -0.74
CA ILE A 67 -3.20 -23.06 -0.15
C ILE A 67 -2.95 -23.38 1.31
N LEU A 68 -3.74 -22.79 2.20
CA LEU A 68 -3.75 -23.07 3.63
C LEU A 68 -5.01 -23.91 3.95
N ASN A 69 -4.83 -25.21 4.17
CA ASN A 69 -5.94 -26.14 4.37
C ASN A 69 -6.49 -26.12 5.82
N LYS A 70 -7.60 -26.82 6.06
CA LYS A 70 -8.27 -26.92 7.38
C LYS A 70 -7.34 -27.35 8.52
N LYS A 71 -6.32 -28.14 8.22
CA LYS A 71 -5.34 -28.66 9.21
C LYS A 71 -4.19 -27.69 9.47
N GLY A 72 -4.17 -26.53 8.78
CA GLY A 72 -3.08 -25.55 8.88
C GLY A 72 -1.83 -25.93 8.09
N LEU A 73 -1.94 -26.89 7.17
CA LEU A 73 -0.86 -27.26 6.26
C LEU A 73 -0.84 -26.31 5.07
N ILE A 74 0.35 -25.97 4.61
CA ILE A 74 0.56 -25.02 3.51
C ILE A 74 1.05 -25.76 2.29
N TYR A 75 0.42 -25.51 1.16
CA TYR A 75 0.79 -26.06 -0.13
C TYR A 75 1.17 -24.91 -1.08
N LEU A 76 2.32 -25.03 -1.70
CA LEU A 76 2.79 -24.14 -2.76
C LEU A 76 2.66 -24.88 -4.09
N ASN A 77 1.79 -24.40 -4.99
CA ASN A 77 1.52 -25.07 -6.27
C ASN A 77 1.31 -26.59 -6.13
N ASN A 78 0.46 -27.03 -5.18
CA ASN A 78 0.16 -28.41 -4.83
C ASN A 78 1.27 -29.21 -4.11
N LYS A 79 2.43 -28.61 -3.82
CA LYS A 79 3.50 -29.23 -3.05
C LYS A 79 3.43 -28.79 -1.59
N LEU A 80 3.43 -29.74 -0.66
CA LEU A 80 3.48 -29.44 0.78
C LEU A 80 4.78 -28.69 1.11
N ILE A 81 4.67 -27.58 1.82
CA ILE A 81 5.81 -26.74 2.19
C ILE A 81 5.72 -26.34 3.67
N ASN A 82 6.87 -26.18 4.32
CA ASN A 82 6.96 -25.66 5.66
C ASN A 82 7.00 -24.11 5.63
N VAL A 83 6.40 -23.47 6.62
CA VAL A 83 6.39 -21.99 6.75
C VAL A 83 7.80 -21.42 6.63
N SER A 84 8.79 -22.05 7.24
CA SER A 84 10.19 -21.60 7.22
C SER A 84 10.81 -21.53 5.82
N ASN A 85 10.31 -22.32 4.88
CA ASN A 85 10.85 -22.42 3.52
C ASN A 85 10.10 -21.54 2.50
N ILE A 86 8.94 -20.99 2.89
CA ILE A 86 8.09 -20.18 2.00
C ILE A 86 8.85 -18.99 1.44
N ARG A 87 9.55 -18.27 2.31
CA ARG A 87 10.33 -17.07 1.91
C ARG A 87 11.35 -17.40 0.83
N ASN A 88 12.11 -18.48 1.01
CA ASN A 88 13.15 -18.88 0.07
C ASN A 88 12.56 -19.32 -1.28
N GLU A 89 11.52 -20.15 -1.23
CA GLU A 89 10.87 -20.66 -2.45
C GLU A 89 10.22 -19.53 -3.25
N ILE A 90 9.48 -18.64 -2.61
CA ILE A 90 8.86 -17.50 -3.28
C ILE A 90 9.90 -16.52 -3.77
N SER A 91 10.95 -16.22 -2.99
CA SER A 91 12.03 -15.36 -3.41
C SER A 91 12.71 -15.87 -4.68
N ASN A 92 12.93 -17.18 -4.80
CA ASN A 92 13.49 -17.79 -6.00
C ASN A 92 12.58 -17.63 -7.23
N ILE A 93 11.26 -17.71 -7.02
CA ILE A 93 10.27 -17.52 -8.10
C ILE A 93 10.23 -16.05 -8.52
N VAL A 94 10.15 -15.13 -7.56
CA VAL A 94 10.07 -13.68 -7.82
C VAL A 94 11.34 -13.15 -8.52
N LYS A 95 12.52 -13.66 -8.15
CA LYS A 95 13.79 -13.31 -8.82
C LYS A 95 13.80 -13.69 -10.30
N LYS A 96 13.15 -14.80 -10.66
CA LYS A 96 13.06 -15.24 -12.06
C LYS A 96 12.08 -14.42 -12.87
N ASN A 97 10.99 -13.95 -12.24
CA ASN A 97 10.00 -13.13 -12.91
C ASN A 97 9.31 -12.18 -11.88
N PRO A 98 9.64 -10.88 -11.89
CA PRO A 98 9.07 -9.89 -10.96
C PRO A 98 7.56 -9.64 -11.12
N LYS A 99 6.95 -10.13 -12.20
CA LYS A 99 5.52 -9.96 -12.50
C LYS A 99 4.62 -11.06 -11.92
N TYR A 100 5.15 -11.94 -11.08
CA TYR A 100 4.32 -12.94 -10.40
C TYR A 100 3.42 -12.28 -9.37
N SER A 101 2.15 -12.67 -9.35
CA SER A 101 1.26 -12.42 -8.23
C SER A 101 1.10 -13.68 -7.38
N VAL A 102 1.00 -13.51 -6.07
CA VAL A 102 0.81 -14.62 -5.13
C VAL A 102 -0.65 -14.68 -4.72
N LEU A 103 -1.30 -15.80 -5.02
CA LEU A 103 -2.68 -16.05 -4.63
C LEU A 103 -2.70 -16.94 -3.39
N ILE A 104 -3.14 -16.40 -2.26
CA ILE A 104 -3.30 -17.13 -1.01
C ILE A 104 -4.75 -17.61 -0.89
N LYS A 105 -4.96 -18.90 -0.85
CA LYS A 105 -6.26 -19.53 -0.60
C LYS A 105 -6.30 -20.07 0.82
N SER A 106 -7.16 -19.56 1.69
CA SER A 106 -7.29 -20.02 3.07
C SER A 106 -8.67 -20.57 3.34
N HIS A 107 -8.75 -21.61 4.20
CA HIS A 107 -10.03 -22.13 4.66
C HIS A 107 -10.59 -21.22 5.76
N LYS A 108 -11.92 -21.00 5.80
CA LYS A 108 -12.62 -20.14 6.77
C LYS A 108 -12.32 -20.46 8.26
N LYS A 109 -12.04 -21.72 8.57
CA LYS A 109 -11.76 -22.17 9.96
C LYS A 109 -10.33 -21.89 10.43
N ILE A 110 -9.47 -21.37 9.56
CA ILE A 110 -8.08 -21.07 9.94
C ILE A 110 -8.04 -19.76 10.72
N PRO A 111 -7.32 -19.72 11.87
CA PRO A 111 -7.13 -18.47 12.60
C PRO A 111 -6.47 -17.41 11.72
N VAL A 112 -7.03 -16.21 11.75
CA VAL A 112 -6.54 -15.06 10.95
C VAL A 112 -5.05 -14.79 11.19
N GLN A 113 -4.58 -15.02 12.41
CA GLN A 113 -3.15 -14.86 12.75
C GLN A 113 -2.22 -15.73 11.89
N LYS A 114 -2.65 -16.95 11.54
CA LYS A 114 -1.84 -17.83 10.65
C LYS A 114 -1.81 -17.29 9.23
N VAL A 115 -2.91 -16.72 8.77
CA VAL A 115 -3.00 -16.10 7.44
C VAL A 115 -2.12 -14.86 7.37
N ILE A 116 -2.17 -14.00 8.41
CA ILE A 116 -1.33 -12.80 8.49
C ILE A 116 0.15 -13.18 8.47
N ARG A 117 0.55 -14.17 9.26
CA ARG A 117 1.94 -14.65 9.29
C ARG A 117 2.40 -15.17 7.93
N LEU A 118 1.51 -15.85 7.20
CA LEU A 118 1.81 -16.31 5.85
C LEU A 118 2.00 -15.12 4.88
N ILE A 119 1.16 -14.11 4.97
CA ILE A 119 1.26 -12.88 4.17
C ILE A 119 2.59 -12.16 4.45
N GLU A 120 2.99 -12.07 5.71
CA GLU A 120 4.27 -11.46 6.10
C GLU A 120 5.47 -12.20 5.48
N GLU A 121 5.48 -13.53 5.53
CA GLU A 121 6.54 -14.32 4.92
C GLU A 121 6.61 -14.13 3.39
N VAL A 122 5.46 -14.02 2.74
CA VAL A 122 5.37 -13.75 1.30
C VAL A 122 5.90 -12.35 0.95
N ARG A 123 5.56 -11.34 1.76
CA ARG A 123 6.09 -9.96 1.58
C ARG A 123 7.61 -9.91 1.76
N LEU A 124 8.11 -10.58 2.78
CA LEU A 124 9.55 -10.66 3.04
C LEU A 124 10.31 -11.39 1.92
N ALA A 125 9.62 -12.18 1.11
CA ALA A 125 10.18 -12.80 -0.09
C ALA A 125 10.34 -11.84 -1.28
N GLY A 126 9.78 -10.61 -1.19
CA GLY A 126 9.99 -9.54 -2.18
C GLY A 126 8.83 -9.33 -3.15
N THR A 127 7.60 -9.74 -2.81
CA THR A 127 6.41 -9.45 -3.62
C THR A 127 5.33 -8.75 -2.81
N ASP A 128 4.74 -7.71 -3.39
CA ASP A 128 3.63 -6.96 -2.82
C ASP A 128 2.29 -7.28 -3.52
N ASP A 129 2.32 -7.98 -4.65
CA ASP A 129 1.11 -8.40 -5.37
C ASP A 129 0.56 -9.69 -4.77
N ILE A 130 -0.18 -9.55 -3.66
CA ILE A 130 -0.77 -10.66 -2.91
C ILE A 130 -2.29 -10.57 -2.98
N LYS A 131 -2.93 -11.64 -3.42
CA LYS A 131 -4.39 -11.79 -3.43
C LYS A 131 -4.81 -12.86 -2.43
N LEU A 132 -5.83 -12.55 -1.62
CA LEU A 132 -6.38 -13.47 -0.63
C LEU A 132 -7.78 -13.92 -1.08
N VAL A 133 -8.00 -15.23 -1.09
CA VAL A 133 -9.29 -15.84 -1.43
C VAL A 133 -9.67 -16.86 -0.36
N ASN A 134 -10.92 -16.81 0.07
CA ASN A 134 -11.45 -17.83 0.99
C ASN A 134 -11.86 -19.09 0.23
N LEU A 135 -11.45 -20.26 0.72
CA LEU A 135 -11.94 -21.53 0.25
C LEU A 135 -13.29 -21.83 0.92
N GLU A 136 -14.34 -21.90 0.11
CA GLU A 136 -15.69 -22.20 0.56
C GLU A 136 -15.96 -23.72 0.60
N LYS A 137 -15.19 -24.55 1.13
CA LYS A 137 -15.58 -25.94 1.50
C LYS A 137 -14.52 -26.62 2.33
#